data_1eed809b36473f0fce7759b58c1085e8
#
_entry.id   1eed809b36473f0fce7759b58c1085e8
#
_cell.length_a   1.000
_cell.length_b   1.000
_cell.length_c   1.000
_cell.angle_alpha   90.00
_cell.angle_beta   90.00
_cell.angle_gamma   90.00
#
_symmetry.space_group_name_H-M   'P 1'
#
loop_
_entity.id
_entity.type
_entity.pdbx_description
1 polymer ?
#
loop_
_entity_poly.entity_id
_entity_poly.type
_entity_poly.pdbx_seq_one_letter_code
_entity_poly.pdbx_strand_id
1 'polypeptide(L)'
;MREPFVICGEGRTVIRRSPKDVLEFVLDVDQYRRADLKIGRVHYVHRDGNEGEVRHGGRLLGLPAPPAVLAFTLSPYSRLDFRGVAMPWPLRGFNGFFTCQESAEGTIVVHRECFIFGRVSGQLFKLALGWWLKLDTPAEVLRMKRLLEREAP
;
A
#
# COMPACT_ATOMS: atom_id res chain seq x y z
N MET A 1 10.53 -26.11 9.87
CA MET A 1 9.59 -24.98 9.70
C MET A 1 9.22 -24.83 8.24
N ARG A 2 7.95 -24.69 7.97
CA ARG A 2 7.50 -24.48 6.59
C ARG A 2 7.52 -22.99 6.28
N GLU A 3 8.21 -22.61 5.21
CA GLU A 3 8.30 -21.21 4.78
C GLU A 3 6.91 -20.63 4.46
N PRO A 4 6.67 -19.35 4.80
CA PRO A 4 5.43 -18.68 4.43
C PRO A 4 5.34 -18.48 2.92
N PHE A 5 4.13 -18.42 2.42
CA PHE A 5 3.87 -18.12 1.01
C PHE A 5 3.67 -16.61 0.83
N VAL A 6 4.49 -16.00 -0.02
CA VAL A 6 4.50 -14.54 -0.22
C VAL A 6 4.07 -14.20 -1.65
N ILE A 7 3.13 -13.28 -1.79
CA ILE A 7 2.66 -12.78 -3.08
C ILE A 7 2.86 -11.25 -3.09
N CYS A 8 3.62 -10.75 -4.06
CA CYS A 8 3.99 -9.33 -4.14
C CYS A 8 3.50 -8.68 -5.43
N GLY A 9 3.26 -7.38 -5.35
CA GLY A 9 3.07 -6.49 -6.48
C GLY A 9 3.98 -5.28 -6.37
N GLU A 10 4.35 -4.70 -7.51
CA GLU A 10 5.20 -3.52 -7.57
C GLU A 10 4.75 -2.59 -8.70
N GLY A 11 4.82 -1.30 -8.44
CA GLY A 11 4.54 -0.25 -9.41
C GLY A 11 5.53 0.90 -9.29
N ARG A 12 5.75 1.59 -10.41
CA ARG A 12 6.66 2.74 -10.49
C ARG A 12 6.06 3.81 -11.39
N THR A 13 6.20 5.07 -10.98
CA THR A 13 5.81 6.22 -11.80
C THR A 13 6.60 7.47 -11.39
N VAL A 14 6.51 8.52 -12.19
CA VAL A 14 7.01 9.86 -11.83
C VAL A 14 5.81 10.77 -11.61
N ILE A 15 5.75 11.39 -10.44
CA ILE A 15 4.67 12.31 -10.05
C ILE A 15 5.24 13.72 -9.94
N ARG A 16 4.59 14.68 -10.58
CA ARG A 16 4.99 16.10 -10.54
C ARG A 16 4.56 16.78 -9.24
N ARG A 17 5.08 16.25 -8.15
CA ARG A 17 4.89 16.72 -6.78
C ARG A 17 6.15 16.42 -5.97
N SER A 18 6.35 17.11 -4.85
CA SER A 18 7.47 16.82 -3.96
C SER A 18 7.34 15.46 -3.30
N PRO A 19 8.44 14.83 -2.87
CA PRO A 19 8.39 13.61 -2.08
C PRO A 19 7.52 13.76 -0.82
N LYS A 20 7.53 14.92 -0.19
CA LYS A 20 6.69 15.24 0.96
C LYS A 20 5.20 15.14 0.60
N ASP A 21 4.78 15.79 -0.49
CA ASP A 21 3.39 15.78 -0.92
C ASP A 21 2.91 14.36 -1.24
N VAL A 22 3.77 13.56 -1.88
CA VAL A 22 3.46 12.16 -2.22
C VAL A 22 3.27 11.32 -0.96
N LEU A 23 4.21 11.37 -0.02
CA LEU A 23 4.13 10.54 1.18
C LEU A 23 3.06 11.01 2.16
N GLU A 24 2.83 12.31 2.29
CA GLU A 24 1.72 12.83 3.10
C GLU A 24 0.34 12.47 2.50
N PHE A 25 0.22 12.38 1.17
CA PHE A 25 -0.98 11.87 0.52
C PHE A 25 -1.26 10.42 0.91
N VAL A 26 -0.22 9.56 0.95
CA VAL A 26 -0.37 8.16 1.36
C VAL A 26 -0.77 8.06 2.84
N LEU A 27 -0.23 8.93 3.69
CA LEU A 27 -0.54 8.96 5.13
C LEU A 27 -1.93 9.53 5.43
N ASP A 28 -2.49 10.32 4.53
CA ASP A 28 -3.92 10.67 4.54
C ASP A 28 -4.72 9.51 3.93
N VAL A 29 -4.96 8.49 4.72
CA VAL A 29 -5.52 7.22 4.27
C VAL A 29 -6.92 7.38 3.65
N ASP A 30 -7.69 8.37 4.08
CA ASP A 30 -8.99 8.67 3.46
C ASP A 30 -8.85 9.18 2.03
N GLN A 31 -7.79 9.91 1.72
CA GLN A 31 -7.44 10.31 0.36
C GLN A 31 -6.80 9.15 -0.40
N TYR A 32 -5.86 8.47 0.24
CA TYR A 32 -5.09 7.40 -0.39
C TYR A 32 -5.96 6.22 -0.83
N ARG A 33 -7.02 5.88 -0.10
CA ARG A 33 -7.95 4.80 -0.50
C ARG A 33 -8.63 5.05 -1.86
N ARG A 34 -8.59 6.28 -2.38
CA ARG A 34 -9.06 6.60 -3.74
C ARG A 34 -8.13 6.03 -4.80
N ALA A 35 -6.86 5.83 -4.46
CA ALA A 35 -5.86 5.20 -5.32
C ALA A 35 -5.73 3.70 -5.03
N ASP A 36 -5.73 3.32 -3.75
CA ASP A 36 -5.62 1.93 -3.33
C ASP A 36 -7.00 1.31 -3.09
N LEU A 37 -7.48 0.59 -4.10
CA LEU A 37 -8.81 -0.04 -4.08
C LEU A 37 -8.92 -1.22 -3.11
N LYS A 38 -7.81 -1.64 -2.50
CA LYS A 38 -7.79 -2.67 -1.44
C LYS A 38 -8.19 -2.13 -0.08
N ILE A 39 -8.22 -0.80 0.07
CA ILE A 39 -8.62 -0.15 1.32
C ILE A 39 -10.12 0.13 1.29
N GLY A 40 -10.83 -0.45 2.26
CA GLY A 40 -12.25 -0.18 2.51
C GLY A 40 -12.44 0.98 3.48
N ARG A 41 -13.29 0.76 4.48
CA ARG A 41 -13.56 1.79 5.50
C ARG A 41 -12.35 1.98 6.41
N VAL A 42 -11.94 3.23 6.61
CA VAL A 42 -10.91 3.60 7.59
C VAL A 42 -11.56 3.74 8.96
N HIS A 43 -11.10 2.97 9.94
CA HIS A 43 -11.61 2.98 11.31
C HIS A 43 -10.86 4.00 12.17
N TYR A 44 -9.54 4.00 12.11
CA TYR A 44 -8.71 5.01 12.75
C TYR A 44 -7.34 5.15 12.08
N VAL A 45 -6.74 6.30 12.29
CA VAL A 45 -5.32 6.57 12.00
C VAL A 45 -4.75 7.25 13.24
N HIS A 46 -3.75 6.64 13.83
CA HIS A 46 -2.96 7.23 14.92
C HIS A 46 -1.56 7.50 14.42
N ARG A 47 -1.13 8.73 14.52
CA ARG A 47 0.21 9.16 14.12
C ARG A 47 0.90 9.88 15.25
N ASP A 48 2.12 9.46 15.56
CA ASP A 48 3.02 10.13 16.49
C ASP A 48 4.35 10.39 15.74
N GLY A 49 4.51 11.63 15.26
CA GLY A 49 5.67 12.01 14.46
C GLY A 49 5.77 11.22 13.16
N ASN A 50 6.81 10.41 13.05
CA ASN A 50 7.12 9.60 11.87
C ASN A 50 6.67 8.13 11.99
N GLU A 51 5.96 7.81 13.03
CA GLU A 51 5.41 6.46 13.26
C GLU A 51 3.91 6.54 13.51
N GLY A 52 3.25 5.42 13.30
CA GLY A 52 1.83 5.34 13.61
C GLY A 52 1.22 4.01 13.24
N GLU A 53 -0.11 3.98 13.34
CA GLU A 53 -0.91 2.80 13.13
C GLU A 53 -2.22 3.16 12.43
N VAL A 54 -2.63 2.31 11.51
CA VAL A 54 -3.87 2.45 10.76
C VAL A 54 -4.70 1.18 10.90
N ARG A 55 -5.99 1.34 11.17
CA ARG A 55 -6.95 0.24 11.05
C ARG A 55 -7.96 0.56 9.95
N HIS A 56 -8.07 -0.33 8.99
CA HIS A 56 -9.03 -0.20 7.90
C HIS A 56 -9.61 -1.55 7.49
N GLY A 57 -10.83 -1.52 6.98
CA GLY A 57 -11.41 -2.66 6.27
C GLY A 57 -10.66 -2.91 4.98
N GLY A 58 -10.70 -4.14 4.49
CA GLY A 58 -10.04 -4.53 3.26
C GLY A 58 -11.02 -4.78 2.11
N ARG A 59 -10.45 -4.83 0.92
CA ARG A 59 -11.09 -5.36 -0.30
C ARG A 59 -10.05 -6.14 -1.08
N LEU A 60 -10.34 -7.41 -1.34
CA LEU A 60 -9.49 -8.26 -2.17
C LEU A 60 -10.31 -8.77 -3.35
N LEU A 61 -9.82 -8.58 -4.56
CA LEU A 61 -10.52 -8.95 -5.80
C LEU A 61 -11.95 -8.36 -5.87
N GLY A 62 -12.14 -7.14 -5.32
CA GLY A 62 -13.44 -6.47 -5.26
C GLY A 62 -14.37 -6.94 -4.15
N LEU A 63 -14.02 -7.98 -3.40
CA LEU A 63 -14.81 -8.52 -2.30
C LEU A 63 -14.41 -7.89 -0.96
N PRO A 64 -15.38 -7.59 -0.07
CA PRO A 64 -15.07 -7.09 1.27
C PRO A 64 -14.24 -8.09 2.05
N ALA A 65 -13.23 -7.59 2.77
CA ALA A 65 -12.40 -8.36 3.69
C ALA A 65 -12.45 -7.75 5.10
N PRO A 66 -12.23 -8.56 6.15
CA PRO A 66 -12.20 -8.07 7.53
C PRO A 66 -11.12 -7.00 7.74
N PRO A 67 -11.25 -6.17 8.80
CA PRO A 67 -10.26 -5.13 9.08
C PRO A 67 -8.87 -5.66 9.35
N ALA A 68 -7.87 -4.92 8.89
CA ALA A 68 -6.45 -5.11 9.17
C ALA A 68 -5.91 -3.93 9.99
N VAL A 69 -4.88 -4.19 10.77
CA VAL A 69 -4.12 -3.16 11.47
C VAL A 69 -2.71 -3.15 10.92
N LEU A 70 -2.25 -2.01 10.45
CA LEU A 70 -0.93 -1.79 9.90
C LEU A 70 -0.19 -0.74 10.73
N ALA A 71 1.08 -1.00 11.03
CA ALA A 71 1.99 0.02 11.54
C ALA A 71 2.76 0.66 10.38
N PHE A 72 3.05 1.94 10.48
CA PHE A 72 3.88 2.64 9.51
C PHE A 72 5.06 3.36 10.15
N THR A 73 6.12 3.50 9.37
CA THR A 73 7.31 4.28 9.72
C THR A 73 7.70 5.14 8.53
N LEU A 74 7.77 6.44 8.74
CA LEU A 74 8.18 7.43 7.74
C LEU A 74 9.65 7.79 7.94
N SER A 75 10.45 7.58 6.91
CA SER A 75 11.79 8.17 6.79
C SER A 75 11.65 9.42 5.93
N PRO A 76 11.64 10.63 6.53
CA PRO A 76 11.27 11.87 5.81
C PRO A 76 12.28 12.24 4.74
N TYR A 77 11.89 12.54 3.58
CA TYR A 77 10.71 12.12 2.80
C TYR A 77 11.22 11.24 1.66
N SER A 78 11.91 10.16 2.03
CA SER A 78 12.54 9.21 1.11
C SER A 78 11.81 7.86 1.08
N ARG A 79 11.21 7.47 2.21
CA ARG A 79 10.60 6.15 2.34
C ARG A 79 9.47 6.13 3.37
N LEU A 80 8.45 5.37 3.06
CA LEU A 80 7.36 5.04 3.97
C LEU A 80 7.18 3.53 3.97
N ASP A 81 7.34 2.91 5.14
CA ASP A 81 7.19 1.48 5.32
C ASP A 81 5.89 1.16 6.05
N PHE A 82 5.21 0.11 5.61
CA PHE A 82 4.04 -0.46 6.26
C PHE A 82 4.30 -1.91 6.66
N ARG A 83 3.81 -2.30 7.82
CA ARG A 83 3.91 -3.65 8.35
C ARG A 83 2.57 -4.07 8.97
N GLY A 84 2.11 -5.28 8.65
CA GLY A 84 0.92 -5.86 9.29
C GLY A 84 1.16 -6.12 10.77
N VAL A 85 0.26 -5.64 11.62
CA VAL A 85 0.25 -5.86 13.06
C VAL A 85 -0.80 -6.90 13.42
N ALA A 86 -2.02 -6.74 12.89
CA ALA A 86 -3.11 -7.69 13.04
C ALA A 86 -3.78 -7.89 11.69
N MET A 87 -3.58 -9.05 11.10
CA MET A 87 -4.09 -9.39 9.78
C MET A 87 -5.23 -10.40 9.86
N PRO A 88 -6.32 -10.20 9.07
CA PRO A 88 -7.42 -11.16 9.03
C PRO A 88 -7.01 -12.42 8.26
N TRP A 89 -7.52 -13.58 8.72
CA TRP A 89 -7.39 -14.80 7.92
C TRP A 89 -7.94 -14.57 6.49
N PRO A 90 -7.32 -15.08 5.42
CA PRO A 90 -6.20 -16.02 5.39
C PRO A 90 -4.80 -15.39 5.43
N LEU A 91 -4.70 -14.08 5.61
CA LEU A 91 -3.43 -13.40 5.70
C LEU A 91 -2.75 -13.67 7.05
N ARG A 92 -1.44 -13.90 7.02
CA ARG A 92 -0.59 -14.01 8.20
C ARG A 92 0.27 -12.78 8.42
N GLY A 93 0.47 -12.01 7.38
CA GLY A 93 1.27 -10.79 7.45
C GLY A 93 1.12 -9.96 6.20
N PHE A 94 1.66 -8.77 6.29
CA PHE A 94 1.74 -7.82 5.20
C PHE A 94 2.98 -6.96 5.41
N ASN A 95 3.68 -6.64 4.35
CA ASN A 95 4.62 -5.54 4.35
C ASN A 95 4.57 -4.83 3.00
N GLY A 96 4.85 -3.55 3.04
CA GLY A 96 4.86 -2.72 1.85
C GLY A 96 5.70 -1.48 2.08
N PHE A 97 6.09 -0.85 1.01
CA PHE A 97 6.81 0.42 1.09
C PHE A 97 6.52 1.31 -0.10
N PHE A 98 6.72 2.59 0.13
CA PHE A 98 6.89 3.60 -0.91
C PHE A 98 8.30 4.16 -0.78
N THR A 99 9.01 4.27 -1.89
CA THR A 99 10.24 5.06 -1.97
C THR A 99 10.01 6.25 -2.87
N CYS A 100 10.59 7.38 -2.50
CA CYS A 100 10.52 8.63 -3.26
C CYS A 100 11.92 9.17 -3.50
N GLN A 101 12.20 9.50 -4.74
CA GLN A 101 13.47 10.12 -5.14
C GLN A 101 13.18 11.31 -6.03
N GLU A 102 13.76 12.45 -5.71
CA GLU A 102 13.63 13.65 -6.54
C GLU A 102 14.32 13.47 -7.89
N SER A 103 13.70 14.00 -8.94
CA SER A 103 14.24 14.05 -10.29
C SER A 103 13.89 15.37 -10.95
N ALA A 104 14.48 15.65 -12.11
CA ALA A 104 14.17 16.84 -12.90
C ALA A 104 12.70 16.91 -13.34
N GLU A 105 12.02 15.78 -13.45
CA GLU A 105 10.64 15.68 -13.92
C GLU A 105 9.60 15.57 -12.80
N GLY A 106 10.04 15.49 -11.55
CA GLY A 106 9.19 15.30 -10.38
C GLY A 106 9.77 14.26 -9.41
N THR A 107 8.92 13.55 -8.72
CA THR A 107 9.32 12.50 -7.78
C THR A 107 9.16 11.13 -8.41
N ILE A 108 10.24 10.37 -8.46
CA ILE A 108 10.20 8.94 -8.82
C ILE A 108 9.65 8.19 -7.63
N VAL A 109 8.48 7.57 -7.81
CA VAL A 109 7.79 6.80 -6.78
C VAL A 109 7.83 5.32 -7.14
N VAL A 110 8.31 4.51 -6.21
CA VAL A 110 8.23 3.04 -6.30
C VAL A 110 7.39 2.54 -5.13
N HIS A 111 6.36 1.78 -5.43
CA HIS A 111 5.50 1.13 -4.44
C HIS A 111 5.61 -0.39 -4.61
N ARG A 112 5.90 -1.08 -3.52
CA ARG A 112 5.87 -2.53 -3.46
C ARG A 112 5.03 -2.96 -2.27
N GLU A 113 4.23 -3.99 -2.47
CA GLU A 113 3.42 -4.59 -1.42
C GLU A 113 3.50 -6.11 -1.51
N CYS A 114 3.60 -6.76 -0.34
CA CYS A 114 3.71 -8.20 -0.21
C CYS A 114 2.70 -8.72 0.81
N PHE A 115 1.89 -9.68 0.38
CA PHE A 115 0.92 -10.38 1.21
C PHE A 115 1.48 -11.73 1.62
N ILE A 116 1.46 -12.02 2.92
CA ILE A 116 2.02 -13.24 3.50
C ILE A 116 0.87 -14.15 3.90
N PHE A 117 0.89 -15.37 3.38
CA PHE A 117 -0.13 -16.39 3.63
C PHE A 117 0.47 -17.63 4.30
N GLY A 118 -0.40 -18.46 4.89
CA GLY A 118 -0.06 -19.83 5.16
C GLY A 118 0.13 -20.61 3.84
N ARG A 119 0.86 -21.70 3.89
CA ARG A 119 1.23 -22.47 2.69
C ARG A 119 0.01 -22.95 1.88
N VAL A 120 -1.01 -23.47 2.54
CA VAL A 120 -2.20 -23.99 1.86
C VAL A 120 -3.03 -22.87 1.26
N SER A 121 -3.36 -21.85 2.05
CA SER A 121 -4.14 -20.70 1.60
C SER A 121 -3.39 -19.91 0.51
N GLY A 122 -2.06 -19.80 0.61
CA GLY A 122 -1.24 -19.15 -0.40
C GLY A 122 -1.29 -19.85 -1.76
N GLN A 123 -1.30 -21.17 -1.79
CA GLN A 123 -1.43 -21.92 -3.03
C GLN A 123 -2.81 -21.72 -3.70
N LEU A 124 -3.87 -21.63 -2.90
CA LEU A 124 -5.22 -21.35 -3.41
C LEU A 124 -5.35 -19.96 -4.03
N PHE A 125 -4.71 -18.95 -3.42
CA PHE A 125 -4.80 -17.55 -3.87
C PHE A 125 -3.71 -17.15 -4.87
N LYS A 126 -2.70 -17.98 -5.06
CA LYS A 126 -1.51 -17.69 -5.88
C LYS A 126 -1.82 -17.16 -7.27
N LEU A 127 -2.68 -17.83 -8.02
CA LEU A 127 -2.96 -17.45 -9.40
C LEU A 127 -3.81 -16.18 -9.47
N ALA A 128 -4.93 -16.15 -8.75
CA ALA A 128 -5.86 -15.02 -8.80
C ALA A 128 -5.26 -13.74 -8.22
N LEU A 129 -4.71 -13.82 -6.99
CA LEU A 129 -4.15 -12.65 -6.32
C LEU A 129 -2.83 -12.19 -6.96
N GLY A 130 -1.97 -13.12 -7.34
CA GLY A 130 -0.70 -12.78 -8.01
C GLY A 130 -0.93 -12.08 -9.34
N TRP A 131 -1.84 -12.56 -10.15
CA TRP A 131 -2.23 -11.94 -11.41
C TRP A 131 -2.85 -10.55 -11.18
N TRP A 132 -3.77 -10.45 -10.21
CA TRP A 132 -4.42 -9.18 -9.88
C TRP A 132 -3.43 -8.13 -9.38
N LEU A 133 -2.52 -8.48 -8.46
CA LEU A 133 -1.51 -7.54 -7.96
C LEU A 133 -0.52 -7.07 -9.05
N LYS A 134 -0.17 -7.94 -9.98
CA LYS A 134 0.66 -7.54 -11.13
C LYS A 134 0.02 -6.45 -11.98
N LEU A 135 -1.30 -6.40 -12.03
CA LEU A 135 -2.06 -5.38 -12.75
C LEU A 135 -2.43 -4.20 -11.87
N ASP A 136 -2.86 -4.46 -10.64
CA ASP A 136 -3.41 -3.43 -9.75
C ASP A 136 -2.33 -2.55 -9.11
N THR A 137 -1.22 -3.11 -8.66
CA THR A 137 -0.18 -2.29 -8.02
C THR A 137 0.44 -1.25 -8.97
N PRO A 138 0.77 -1.57 -10.23
CA PRO A 138 1.13 -0.55 -11.21
C PRO A 138 0.00 0.46 -11.49
N ALA A 139 -1.24 0.01 -11.56
CA ALA A 139 -2.40 0.87 -11.77
C ALA A 139 -2.64 1.81 -10.58
N GLU A 140 -2.37 1.36 -9.37
CA GLU A 140 -2.47 2.15 -8.14
C GLU A 140 -1.58 3.38 -8.16
N VAL A 141 -0.30 3.23 -8.51
CA VAL A 141 0.63 4.37 -8.59
C VAL A 141 0.24 5.35 -9.69
N LEU A 142 -0.40 4.88 -10.77
CA LEU A 142 -0.95 5.74 -11.82
C LEU A 142 -2.20 6.48 -11.33
N ARG A 143 -3.04 5.84 -10.52
CA ARG A 143 -4.17 6.53 -9.86
C ARG A 143 -3.69 7.61 -8.91
N MET A 144 -2.66 7.32 -8.09
CA MET A 144 -2.00 8.30 -7.23
C MET A 144 -1.51 9.50 -8.04
N LYS A 145 -0.79 9.25 -9.13
CA LYS A 145 -0.29 10.29 -10.03
C LYS A 145 -1.42 11.19 -10.52
N ARG A 146 -2.51 10.62 -11.00
CA ARG A 146 -3.66 11.38 -11.51
C ARG A 146 -4.29 12.24 -10.42
N LEU A 147 -4.48 11.70 -9.21
CA LEU A 147 -5.07 12.42 -8.10
C LEU A 147 -4.18 13.59 -7.65
N LEU A 148 -2.89 13.34 -7.43
CA LEU A 148 -1.95 14.34 -6.98
C LEU A 148 -1.71 15.44 -8.02
N GLU A 149 -1.66 15.12 -9.28
CA GLU A 149 -1.43 16.10 -10.34
C GLU A 149 -2.68 16.91 -10.72
N ARG A 150 -3.89 16.36 -10.51
CA ARG A 150 -5.15 17.10 -10.75
C ARG A 150 -5.49 18.08 -9.64
N GLU A 151 -5.14 17.76 -8.38
CA GLU A 151 -5.38 18.60 -7.21
C GLU A 151 -4.29 19.66 -7.01
N ALA A 152 -3.40 19.84 -7.99
CA ALA A 152 -2.44 20.94 -8.00
C ALA A 152 -3.18 22.28 -8.17
N PRO A 153 -2.90 23.28 -7.31
CA PRO A 153 -3.39 24.63 -7.53
C PRO A 153 -2.79 25.23 -8.80
#